data_4180bd86c49774195dda07fcb4a973c4
#
_entry.id   4180bd86c49774195dda07fcb4a973c4
#
_cell.length_a   1.000
_cell.length_b   1.000
_cell.length_c   1.000
_cell.angle_alpha   90.00
_cell.angle_beta   90.00
_cell.angle_gamma   90.00
#
_symmetry.space_group_name_H-M   'P 1'
#
loop_
_entity.id
_entity.type
_entity.pdbx_description
1 polymer ?
#
loop_
_entity_poly.entity_id
_entity_poly.type
_entity_poly.pdbx_seq_one_letter_code
_entity_poly.pdbx_strand_id
1 'polypeptide(L)'
;MEPYDIHKKTADPPGPPIHIPHFKRSDECAVGIALLPGRIHAVVMDRSGRVREERARIVVNNANAILAMINTLCREMAESVRSYGDIKGIGLSLGGKVVDGQRCSVEELGWLDFPLLDSVSGRGGLPLSLINSLEGLATYEAIYGVGQRFDNFMIVQIAENVCYVEVKNGAICPDPAGDYRRIAHLRLEGSNAVCAQGHYGCASGSLVPSAVIGQARAARMSADDTDRPRDIEDLIRMAQGGDLACRKAVLGFVRNLAMCLEQLSEMTKIDHIVLDGSAVRILSSEWAVLFEDELFTVGSPGEVLPVVIRRASEDSRWACGAAAYLF
;
A
#
# COMPACT_ATOMS: atom_id res chain seq x y z
N MET A 1 -14.33 -4.62 50.61
CA MET A 1 -14.01 -5.03 49.24
C MET A 1 -14.42 -3.87 48.35
N GLU A 2 -13.45 -2.97 48.09
CA GLU A 2 -13.72 -1.75 47.31
C GLU A 2 -13.68 -2.12 45.80
N PRO A 3 -14.50 -1.50 44.94
CA PRO A 3 -14.52 -1.79 43.53
C PRO A 3 -13.25 -1.25 42.85
N TYR A 4 -12.62 -2.10 42.07
CA TYR A 4 -11.41 -1.80 41.30
C TYR A 4 -11.75 -0.77 40.21
N ASP A 5 -11.17 0.42 40.30
CA ASP A 5 -11.36 1.53 39.38
C ASP A 5 -10.45 1.35 38.15
N ILE A 6 -11.06 0.96 37.03
CA ILE A 6 -10.38 0.60 35.76
C ILE A 6 -9.90 1.84 34.97
N HIS A 7 -10.14 3.07 35.45
CA HIS A 7 -9.89 4.32 34.72
C HIS A 7 -8.61 5.10 35.10
N LYS A 8 -7.71 4.51 35.87
CA LYS A 8 -6.40 5.14 36.14
C LYS A 8 -5.24 4.38 35.49
N LYS A 9 -5.19 4.35 34.13
CA LYS A 9 -3.91 4.33 33.46
C LYS A 9 -3.41 5.77 33.40
N THR A 10 -2.48 6.12 34.26
CA THR A 10 -1.66 7.32 34.12
C THR A 10 -0.94 7.22 32.79
N ALA A 11 -1.29 8.12 31.86
CA ALA A 11 -0.52 8.28 30.63
C ALA A 11 0.94 8.55 31.03
N ASP A 12 1.86 7.80 30.45
CA ASP A 12 3.27 8.12 30.56
C ASP A 12 3.49 9.58 30.14
N PRO A 13 4.40 10.29 30.83
CA PRO A 13 4.69 11.67 30.46
C PRO A 13 5.13 11.70 28.98
N PRO A 14 4.67 12.69 28.21
CA PRO A 14 5.07 12.81 26.80
C PRO A 14 6.60 12.80 26.73
N GLY A 15 7.15 11.91 25.92
CA GLY A 15 8.60 11.85 25.65
C GLY A 15 9.12 13.22 25.16
N PRO A 16 10.43 13.44 25.19
CA PRO A 16 11.02 14.72 24.77
C PRO A 16 10.50 15.07 23.38
N PRO A 17 10.22 16.35 23.09
CA PRO A 17 9.69 16.77 21.81
C PRO A 17 10.64 16.33 20.70
N ILE A 18 10.16 15.48 19.81
CA ILE A 18 10.88 15.11 18.60
C ILE A 18 11.04 16.40 17.81
N HIS A 19 12.29 16.83 17.59
CA HIS A 19 12.59 17.95 16.72
C HIS A 19 12.16 17.56 15.30
N ILE A 20 10.92 17.96 14.93
CA ILE A 20 10.52 17.98 13.52
C ILE A 20 11.42 19.03 12.87
N PRO A 21 12.26 18.67 11.90
CA PRO A 21 13.01 19.68 11.16
C PRO A 21 11.99 20.60 10.53
N HIS A 22 11.89 21.85 11.00
CA HIS A 22 11.17 22.90 10.30
C HIS A 22 11.96 23.15 9.03
N PHE A 23 11.56 22.48 7.94
CA PHE A 23 12.10 22.79 6.63
C PHE A 23 11.79 24.25 6.34
N LYS A 24 12.82 25.11 6.30
CA LYS A 24 12.69 26.42 5.68
C LYS A 24 12.06 26.15 4.30
N ARG A 25 11.08 26.97 3.92
CA ARG A 25 10.50 26.94 2.57
C ARG A 25 11.65 26.91 1.58
N SER A 26 12.02 25.74 1.12
CA SER A 26 12.90 25.59 -0.02
C SER A 26 11.99 25.55 -1.23
N ASP A 27 12.34 26.32 -2.26
CA ASP A 27 11.62 26.27 -3.54
C ASP A 27 11.94 24.99 -4.32
N GLU A 28 12.52 23.99 -3.63
CA GLU A 28 12.84 22.68 -4.21
C GLU A 28 11.58 21.89 -4.47
N CYS A 29 11.45 21.40 -5.70
CA CYS A 29 10.36 20.52 -6.12
C CYS A 29 10.93 19.22 -6.72
N ALA A 30 10.10 18.19 -6.73
CA ALA A 30 10.37 16.94 -7.42
C ALA A 30 9.13 16.47 -8.19
N VAL A 31 9.36 15.79 -9.30
CA VAL A 31 8.29 15.09 -10.02
C VAL A 31 8.25 13.66 -9.54
N GLY A 32 7.06 13.19 -9.17
CA GLY A 32 6.81 11.77 -8.89
C GLY A 32 5.86 11.19 -9.92
N ILE A 33 6.19 10.04 -10.45
CA ILE A 33 5.33 9.30 -11.40
C ILE A 33 5.18 7.88 -10.86
N ALA A 34 3.94 7.44 -10.64
CA ALA A 34 3.62 6.10 -10.19
C ALA A 34 2.87 5.32 -11.28
N LEU A 35 3.41 4.17 -11.64
CA LEU A 35 2.71 3.19 -12.47
C LEU A 35 1.87 2.29 -11.57
N LEU A 36 0.55 2.43 -11.71
CA LEU A 36 -0.45 1.68 -10.98
C LEU A 36 -1.25 0.78 -11.93
N PRO A 37 -1.95 -0.25 -11.46
CA PRO A 37 -2.81 -1.07 -12.30
C PRO A 37 -3.81 -0.23 -13.10
N GLY A 38 -3.72 -0.27 -14.43
CA GLY A 38 -4.61 0.43 -15.35
C GLY A 38 -4.44 1.95 -15.44
N ARG A 39 -3.47 2.56 -14.75
CA ARG A 39 -3.28 4.03 -14.76
C ARG A 39 -1.87 4.44 -14.38
N ILE A 40 -1.49 5.63 -14.81
CA ILE A 40 -0.27 6.30 -14.36
C ILE A 40 -0.67 7.61 -13.69
N HIS A 41 -0.10 7.84 -12.51
CA HIS A 41 -0.32 9.05 -11.73
C HIS A 41 0.98 9.84 -11.65
N ALA A 42 0.92 11.15 -11.86
CA ALA A 42 2.08 12.03 -11.80
C ALA A 42 1.78 13.25 -10.94
N VAL A 43 2.73 13.67 -10.13
CA VAL A 43 2.64 14.86 -9.28
C VAL A 43 3.90 15.71 -9.41
N VAL A 44 3.76 17.03 -9.23
CA VAL A 44 4.83 17.90 -8.79
C VAL A 44 4.64 18.14 -7.30
N MET A 45 5.61 17.80 -6.50
CA MET A 45 5.57 17.98 -5.06
C MET A 45 6.73 18.82 -4.59
N ASP A 46 6.47 19.77 -3.69
CA ASP A 46 7.53 20.53 -3.02
C ASP A 46 8.09 19.78 -1.80
N ARG A 47 9.24 20.21 -1.32
CA ARG A 47 9.91 19.59 -0.17
C ARG A 47 9.08 19.59 1.13
N SER A 48 8.03 20.40 1.23
CA SER A 48 7.10 20.38 2.35
C SER A 48 6.03 19.26 2.25
N GLY A 49 6.03 18.50 1.16
CA GLY A 49 5.04 17.46 0.88
C GLY A 49 3.77 17.98 0.20
N ARG A 50 3.73 19.26 -0.18
CA ARG A 50 2.56 19.84 -0.84
C ARG A 50 2.58 19.53 -2.34
N VAL A 51 1.50 18.93 -2.83
CA VAL A 51 1.28 18.73 -4.26
C VAL A 51 0.94 20.06 -4.92
N ARG A 52 1.73 20.45 -5.92
CA ARG A 52 1.59 21.68 -6.72
C ARG A 52 0.82 21.44 -8.01
N GLU A 53 0.99 20.28 -8.59
CA GLU A 53 0.33 19.83 -9.80
C GLU A 53 0.12 18.32 -9.76
N GLU A 54 -0.95 17.86 -10.38
CA GLU A 54 -1.33 16.46 -10.43
C GLU A 54 -1.90 16.12 -11.80
N ARG A 55 -1.51 14.96 -12.33
CA ARG A 55 -2.03 14.42 -13.59
C ARG A 55 -2.25 12.91 -13.47
N ALA A 56 -3.34 12.42 -14.04
CA ALA A 56 -3.61 10.99 -14.15
C ALA A 56 -3.91 10.62 -15.60
N ARG A 57 -3.48 9.42 -16.00
CA ARG A 57 -3.75 8.85 -17.32
C ARG A 57 -4.20 7.41 -17.15
N ILE A 58 -5.28 7.04 -17.78
CA ILE A 58 -5.70 5.64 -17.92
C ILE A 58 -4.81 5.01 -18.99
N VAL A 59 -4.32 3.82 -18.73
CA VAL A 59 -3.48 3.05 -19.65
C VAL A 59 -4.02 1.65 -19.80
N VAL A 60 -3.90 1.12 -21.01
CA VAL A 60 -4.15 -0.30 -21.25
C VAL A 60 -2.95 -1.11 -20.79
N ASN A 61 -3.17 -2.35 -20.38
CA ASN A 61 -2.09 -3.27 -19.98
C ASN A 61 -1.30 -3.74 -21.22
N ASN A 62 -0.48 -2.83 -21.74
CA ASN A 62 0.40 -3.05 -22.88
C ASN A 62 1.73 -2.34 -22.64
N ALA A 63 2.81 -3.08 -22.60
CA ALA A 63 4.15 -2.60 -22.25
C ALA A 63 4.60 -1.37 -23.07
N ASN A 64 4.39 -1.41 -24.40
CA ASN A 64 4.77 -0.31 -25.29
C ASN A 64 3.90 0.95 -25.06
N ALA A 65 2.60 0.78 -24.86
CA ALA A 65 1.69 1.89 -24.57
C ALA A 65 2.01 2.55 -23.23
N ILE A 66 2.33 1.75 -22.21
CA ILE A 66 2.75 2.22 -20.88
C ILE A 66 4.06 3.00 -20.99
N LEU A 67 5.07 2.48 -21.68
CA LEU A 67 6.35 3.17 -21.87
C LEU A 67 6.16 4.49 -22.64
N ALA A 68 5.36 4.51 -23.69
CA ALA A 68 5.04 5.72 -24.44
C ALA A 68 4.35 6.77 -23.55
N MET A 69 3.43 6.34 -22.68
CA MET A 69 2.73 7.22 -21.74
C MET A 69 3.66 7.76 -20.66
N ILE A 70 4.57 6.93 -20.11
CA ILE A 70 5.61 7.37 -19.17
C ILE A 70 6.45 8.47 -19.82
N ASN A 71 6.94 8.25 -21.04
CA ASN A 71 7.72 9.25 -21.79
C ASN A 71 6.95 10.55 -22.02
N THR A 72 5.66 10.45 -22.33
CA THR A 72 4.79 11.63 -22.51
C THR A 72 4.64 12.40 -21.20
N LEU A 73 4.32 11.72 -20.10
CA LEU A 73 4.18 12.35 -18.78
C LEU A 73 5.50 12.95 -18.29
N CYS A 74 6.63 12.25 -18.46
CA CYS A 74 7.95 12.80 -18.11
C CYS A 74 8.19 14.14 -18.82
N ARG A 75 7.89 14.23 -20.12
CA ARG A 75 8.04 15.47 -20.89
C ARG A 75 7.09 16.56 -20.42
N GLU A 76 5.80 16.25 -20.28
CA GLU A 76 4.79 17.19 -19.82
C GLU A 76 5.12 17.76 -18.44
N MET A 77 5.53 16.88 -17.51
CA MET A 77 5.89 17.29 -16.16
C MET A 77 7.22 18.07 -16.13
N ALA A 78 8.23 17.67 -16.92
CA ALA A 78 9.49 18.40 -17.03
C ALA A 78 9.32 19.82 -17.60
N GLU A 79 8.35 20.03 -18.48
CA GLU A 79 8.00 21.35 -18.98
C GLU A 79 7.27 22.19 -17.93
N SER A 80 6.30 21.58 -17.24
CA SER A 80 5.46 22.23 -16.24
C SER A 80 6.27 22.70 -15.02
N VAL A 81 7.19 21.87 -14.52
CA VAL A 81 7.96 22.18 -13.30
C VAL A 81 8.89 23.40 -13.42
N ARG A 82 9.24 23.83 -14.63
CA ARG A 82 10.12 24.99 -14.83
C ARG A 82 9.61 26.27 -14.17
N SER A 83 8.31 26.34 -13.89
CA SER A 83 7.66 27.47 -13.21
C SER A 83 7.69 27.39 -11.69
N TYR A 84 8.11 26.26 -11.10
CA TYR A 84 7.97 26.00 -9.66
C TYR A 84 9.25 26.19 -8.83
N GLY A 85 10.42 26.39 -9.47
CA GLY A 85 11.69 26.62 -8.76
C GLY A 85 12.77 25.58 -9.07
N ASP A 86 13.59 25.21 -8.08
CA ASP A 86 14.67 24.23 -8.24
C ASP A 86 14.13 22.80 -8.27
N ILE A 87 14.39 22.07 -9.36
CA ILE A 87 13.85 20.73 -9.60
C ILE A 87 14.91 19.69 -9.33
N LYS A 88 14.66 18.81 -8.36
CA LYS A 88 15.58 17.72 -8.00
C LYS A 88 15.65 16.62 -9.05
N GLY A 89 14.55 16.33 -9.73
CA GLY A 89 14.47 15.28 -10.73
C GLY A 89 13.09 14.69 -10.89
N ILE A 90 13.04 13.53 -11.52
CA ILE A 90 11.83 12.71 -11.72
C ILE A 90 12.04 11.38 -10.98
N GLY A 91 11.18 11.07 -10.02
CA GLY A 91 11.07 9.74 -9.42
C GLY A 91 10.02 8.93 -10.18
N LEU A 92 10.37 7.74 -10.61
CA LEU A 92 9.45 6.79 -11.22
C LEU A 92 9.29 5.59 -10.29
N SER A 93 8.06 5.27 -9.90
CA SER A 93 7.77 4.11 -9.07
C SER A 93 6.82 3.13 -9.77
N LEU A 94 7.03 1.85 -9.51
CA LEU A 94 6.19 0.77 -10.02
C LEU A 94 6.17 -0.43 -9.05
N GLY A 95 5.13 -1.24 -9.14
CA GLY A 95 5.10 -2.57 -8.52
C GLY A 95 6.02 -3.55 -9.24
N GLY A 96 6.38 -4.63 -8.56
CA GLY A 96 7.31 -5.62 -9.08
C GLY A 96 8.74 -5.41 -8.58
N LYS A 97 9.69 -6.13 -9.15
CA LYS A 97 11.08 -6.08 -8.72
C LYS A 97 11.82 -4.93 -9.39
N VAL A 98 12.50 -4.11 -8.59
CA VAL A 98 13.45 -3.10 -9.09
C VAL A 98 14.87 -3.59 -8.78
N VAL A 99 15.75 -3.51 -9.78
CA VAL A 99 17.15 -3.94 -9.70
C VAL A 99 18.05 -2.73 -9.94
N ASP A 100 18.96 -2.49 -9.01
CA ASP A 100 19.98 -1.41 -9.07
C ASP A 100 19.41 -0.01 -9.37
N GLY A 101 18.11 0.21 -9.09
CA GLY A 101 17.43 1.47 -9.39
C GLY A 101 17.35 1.82 -10.87
N GLN A 102 17.62 0.89 -11.78
CA GLN A 102 17.68 1.14 -13.23
C GLN A 102 16.78 0.21 -14.05
N ARG A 103 16.65 -1.03 -13.60
CA ARG A 103 15.99 -2.13 -14.31
C ARG A 103 14.81 -2.63 -13.48
N CYS A 104 13.81 -3.19 -14.13
CA CYS A 104 12.67 -3.75 -13.43
C CYS A 104 12.19 -5.07 -14.06
N SER A 105 11.49 -5.86 -13.25
CA SER A 105 10.72 -7.00 -13.69
C SER A 105 9.27 -6.85 -13.24
N VAL A 106 8.36 -6.80 -14.20
CA VAL A 106 6.91 -6.69 -14.01
C VAL A 106 6.26 -7.75 -14.89
N GLU A 107 5.88 -8.87 -14.28
CA GLU A 107 5.39 -10.05 -14.99
C GLU A 107 4.18 -9.76 -15.87
N GLU A 108 3.23 -8.96 -15.35
CA GLU A 108 1.99 -8.60 -16.03
C GLU A 108 2.23 -7.79 -17.32
N LEU A 109 3.41 -7.17 -17.45
CA LEU A 109 3.84 -6.42 -18.62
C LEU A 109 4.81 -7.21 -19.52
N GLY A 110 5.23 -8.41 -19.10
CA GLY A 110 6.27 -9.17 -19.76
C GLY A 110 7.65 -8.48 -19.67
N TRP A 111 7.83 -7.54 -18.76
CA TRP A 111 9.12 -6.93 -18.49
C TRP A 111 9.95 -7.86 -17.61
N LEU A 112 10.98 -8.45 -18.17
CA LEU A 112 11.94 -9.26 -17.46
C LEU A 112 13.30 -8.56 -17.53
N ASP A 113 13.82 -8.12 -16.40
CA ASP A 113 15.07 -7.37 -16.30
C ASP A 113 15.14 -6.20 -17.32
N PHE A 114 14.01 -5.52 -17.47
CA PHE A 114 13.81 -4.47 -18.48
C PHE A 114 14.58 -3.21 -18.10
N PRO A 115 15.41 -2.61 -18.99
CA PRO A 115 16.19 -1.40 -18.70
C PRO A 115 15.30 -0.14 -18.80
N LEU A 116 14.41 0.02 -17.84
CA LEU A 116 13.37 1.06 -17.88
C LEU A 116 13.98 2.47 -17.90
N LEU A 117 14.99 2.73 -17.07
CA LEU A 117 15.61 4.05 -17.02
C LEU A 117 16.19 4.48 -18.39
N ASP A 118 16.87 3.57 -19.08
CA ASP A 118 17.44 3.83 -20.40
C ASP A 118 16.36 4.02 -21.47
N SER A 119 15.19 3.42 -21.25
CA SER A 119 14.06 3.49 -22.17
C SER A 119 13.23 4.78 -22.02
N VAL A 120 13.45 5.55 -20.93
CA VAL A 120 12.74 6.82 -20.68
C VAL A 120 13.56 8.00 -21.20
N SER A 121 13.06 8.64 -22.26
CA SER A 121 13.72 9.74 -22.97
C SER A 121 13.15 11.14 -22.72
N GLY A 122 11.90 11.24 -22.29
CA GLY A 122 11.14 12.50 -22.18
C GLY A 122 11.50 13.42 -21.02
N ARG A 123 12.62 13.21 -20.33
CA ARG A 123 12.96 13.85 -19.03
C ARG A 123 13.47 15.30 -19.07
N GLY A 124 13.61 15.90 -20.24
CA GLY A 124 14.02 17.31 -20.37
C GLY A 124 15.38 17.67 -19.73
N GLY A 125 16.29 16.69 -19.62
CA GLY A 125 17.60 16.86 -18.94
C GLY A 125 17.56 16.63 -17.43
N LEU A 126 16.40 16.38 -16.82
CA LEU A 126 16.29 16.11 -15.39
C LEU A 126 16.83 14.71 -15.03
N PRO A 127 17.44 14.57 -13.84
CA PRO A 127 17.78 13.26 -13.29
C PRO A 127 16.53 12.38 -13.17
N LEU A 128 16.68 11.09 -13.42
CA LEU A 128 15.60 10.10 -13.27
C LEU A 128 16.04 9.01 -12.31
N SER A 129 15.17 8.67 -11.36
CA SER A 129 15.37 7.57 -10.40
C SER A 129 14.21 6.59 -10.50
N LEU A 130 14.49 5.31 -10.36
CA LEU A 130 13.51 4.22 -10.36
C LEU A 130 13.49 3.56 -8.99
N ILE A 131 12.30 3.39 -8.42
CA ILE A 131 12.11 2.74 -7.11
C ILE A 131 10.91 1.78 -7.13
N ASN A 132 10.88 0.85 -6.19
CA ASN A 132 9.67 0.09 -5.94
C ASN A 132 8.59 0.99 -5.33
N SER A 133 7.33 0.82 -5.76
CA SER A 133 6.22 1.66 -5.29
C SER A 133 6.04 1.61 -3.78
N LEU A 134 6.25 0.45 -3.15
CA LEU A 134 6.08 0.31 -1.71
C LEU A 134 7.20 1.02 -0.93
N GLU A 135 8.46 1.02 -1.44
CA GLU A 135 9.54 1.85 -0.90
C GLU A 135 9.23 3.33 -1.01
N GLY A 136 8.70 3.76 -2.17
CA GLY A 136 8.25 5.14 -2.35
C GLY A 136 7.19 5.54 -1.33
N LEU A 137 6.17 4.70 -1.16
CA LEU A 137 5.11 4.96 -0.18
C LEU A 137 5.68 4.99 1.25
N ALA A 138 6.61 4.09 1.59
CA ALA A 138 7.28 4.08 2.89
C ALA A 138 8.12 5.34 3.11
N THR A 139 8.80 5.83 2.08
CA THR A 139 9.52 7.12 2.13
C THR A 139 8.57 8.28 2.43
N TYR A 140 7.43 8.33 1.73
CA TYR A 140 6.42 9.34 1.98
C TYR A 140 5.86 9.29 3.40
N GLU A 141 5.49 8.12 3.88
CA GLU A 141 4.96 7.94 5.25
C GLU A 141 6.02 8.23 6.32
N ALA A 142 7.30 7.93 6.06
CA ALA A 142 8.39 8.25 6.99
C ALA A 142 8.59 9.76 7.13
N ILE A 143 8.52 10.50 6.02
CA ILE A 143 8.79 11.95 6.03
C ILE A 143 7.54 12.76 6.38
N TYR A 144 6.38 12.45 5.78
CA TYR A 144 5.18 13.30 5.82
C TYR A 144 3.99 12.66 6.54
N GLY A 145 4.08 11.38 6.88
CA GLY A 145 3.00 10.61 7.45
C GLY A 145 3.26 10.14 8.87
N VAL A 146 3.07 8.84 9.05
CA VAL A 146 3.15 8.16 10.35
C VAL A 146 4.54 8.25 10.99
N GLY A 147 5.60 8.31 10.17
CA GLY A 147 6.99 8.46 10.61
C GLY A 147 7.30 9.75 11.37
N GLN A 148 6.41 10.77 11.29
CA GLN A 148 6.52 11.96 12.14
C GLN A 148 6.25 11.68 13.63
N ARG A 149 5.70 10.50 13.96
CA ARG A 149 5.35 10.10 15.31
C ARG A 149 6.04 8.81 15.76
N PHE A 150 6.35 7.93 14.82
CA PHE A 150 6.86 6.58 15.08
C PHE A 150 8.05 6.28 14.19
N ASP A 151 9.20 6.01 14.80
CA ASP A 151 10.43 5.62 14.09
C ASP A 151 10.37 4.18 13.54
N ASN A 152 9.48 3.35 14.14
CA ASN A 152 9.27 1.97 13.76
C ASN A 152 7.82 1.77 13.34
N PHE A 153 7.61 1.44 12.08
CA PHE A 153 6.30 1.08 11.55
C PHE A 153 6.44 0.19 10.33
N MET A 154 5.37 -0.44 9.92
CA MET A 154 5.33 -1.15 8.64
C MET A 154 4.14 -0.68 7.80
N ILE A 155 4.27 -0.80 6.49
CA ILE A 155 3.14 -0.64 5.58
C ILE A 155 2.79 -2.01 5.07
N VAL A 156 1.52 -2.38 5.18
CA VAL A 156 0.95 -3.60 4.60
C VAL A 156 -0.02 -3.18 3.51
N GLN A 157 0.28 -3.59 2.29
CA GLN A 157 -0.57 -3.33 1.12
C GLN A 157 -1.35 -4.59 0.76
N ILE A 158 -2.67 -4.45 0.61
CA ILE A 158 -3.56 -5.52 0.16
C ILE A 158 -4.33 -5.04 -1.07
N ALA A 159 -3.83 -5.46 -2.23
CA ALA A 159 -4.41 -5.19 -3.54
C ALA A 159 -4.35 -6.49 -4.38
N GLU A 160 -3.83 -6.48 -5.60
CA GLU A 160 -3.62 -7.69 -6.41
C GLU A 160 -2.65 -8.68 -5.74
N ASN A 161 -1.79 -8.18 -4.87
CA ASN A 161 -0.88 -8.95 -4.03
C ASN A 161 -0.99 -8.50 -2.57
N VAL A 162 -0.42 -9.31 -1.66
CA VAL A 162 -0.20 -8.95 -0.26
C VAL A 162 1.29 -8.68 -0.09
N CYS A 163 1.63 -7.43 0.18
CA CYS A 163 3.00 -6.97 0.27
C CYS A 163 3.22 -6.21 1.58
N TYR A 164 4.47 -6.13 2.05
CA TYR A 164 4.79 -5.28 3.18
C TYR A 164 6.22 -4.72 3.09
N VAL A 165 6.42 -3.59 3.74
CA VAL A 165 7.73 -2.97 3.92
C VAL A 165 7.87 -2.52 5.37
N GLU A 166 9.05 -2.74 5.94
CA GLU A 166 9.39 -2.31 7.29
C GLU A 166 10.16 -1.00 7.26
N VAL A 167 9.85 -0.11 8.21
CA VAL A 167 10.66 1.05 8.55
C VAL A 167 11.12 0.87 9.99
N LYS A 168 12.43 0.87 10.22
CA LYS A 168 13.06 0.72 11.54
C LYS A 168 14.03 1.86 11.78
N ASN A 169 13.88 2.52 12.92
CA ASN A 169 14.69 3.70 13.29
C ASN A 169 14.63 4.80 12.19
N GLY A 170 13.45 5.01 11.61
CA GLY A 170 13.24 5.97 10.52
C GLY A 170 13.84 5.57 9.17
N ALA A 171 14.43 4.39 9.04
CA ALA A 171 15.03 3.89 7.80
C ALA A 171 14.23 2.72 7.21
N ILE A 172 14.06 2.73 5.89
CA ILE A 172 13.39 1.64 5.18
C ILE A 172 14.30 0.41 5.20
N CYS A 173 13.73 -0.75 5.55
CA CYS A 173 14.39 -2.04 5.45
C CYS A 173 14.12 -2.62 4.05
N PRO A 174 15.12 -2.64 3.16
CA PRO A 174 14.90 -3.14 1.80
C PRO A 174 14.63 -4.65 1.81
N ASP A 175 13.72 -5.10 0.95
CA ASP A 175 13.54 -6.52 0.72
C ASP A 175 14.67 -7.06 -0.15
N PRO A 176 15.46 -8.06 0.30
CA PRO A 176 16.51 -8.66 -0.52
C PRO A 176 16.02 -9.25 -1.85
N ALA A 177 14.75 -9.66 -1.95
CA ALA A 177 14.15 -10.10 -3.21
C ALA A 177 13.76 -8.92 -4.11
N GLY A 178 13.58 -7.71 -3.53
CA GLY A 178 13.20 -6.49 -4.23
C GLY A 178 11.76 -6.44 -4.71
N ASP A 179 10.88 -7.35 -4.25
CA ASP A 179 9.49 -7.41 -4.67
C ASP A 179 8.46 -7.24 -3.54
N TYR A 180 8.90 -7.26 -2.28
CA TYR A 180 8.07 -7.03 -1.09
C TYR A 180 6.90 -7.99 -0.87
N ARG A 181 6.83 -9.11 -1.60
CA ARG A 181 5.71 -10.08 -1.58
C ARG A 181 5.89 -11.24 -0.60
N ARG A 182 6.83 -11.16 0.33
CA ARG A 182 7.17 -12.28 1.24
C ARG A 182 5.98 -12.84 2.00
N ILE A 183 5.04 -11.99 2.40
CA ILE A 183 3.87 -12.40 3.18
C ILE A 183 2.71 -12.93 2.34
N ALA A 184 2.79 -12.87 1.02
CA ALA A 184 1.73 -13.39 0.16
C ALA A 184 1.41 -14.87 0.44
N HIS A 185 2.42 -15.63 0.86
CA HIS A 185 2.31 -17.05 1.20
C HIS A 185 2.41 -17.34 2.71
N LEU A 186 2.28 -16.33 3.57
CA LEU A 186 2.15 -16.53 5.01
C LEU A 186 0.91 -17.42 5.26
N ARG A 187 1.09 -18.49 6.05
CA ARG A 187 -0.01 -19.40 6.36
C ARG A 187 -0.85 -18.84 7.50
N LEU A 188 -2.12 -18.72 7.24
CA LEU A 188 -3.12 -18.26 8.22
C LEU A 188 -3.83 -19.48 8.80
N GLU A 189 -3.76 -19.62 10.11
CA GLU A 189 -4.34 -20.77 10.80
C GLU A 189 -5.86 -20.85 10.59
N GLY A 190 -6.36 -22.05 10.29
CA GLY A 190 -7.78 -22.29 10.01
C GLY A 190 -8.26 -21.76 8.67
N SER A 191 -7.43 -21.13 7.85
CA SER A 191 -7.76 -20.77 6.48
C SER A 191 -7.56 -21.96 5.53
N ASN A 192 -8.61 -22.28 4.76
CA ASN A 192 -8.56 -23.29 3.69
C ASN A 192 -8.57 -22.65 2.30
N ALA A 193 -8.41 -21.34 2.21
CA ALA A 193 -8.40 -20.63 0.94
C ALA A 193 -7.17 -21.04 0.10
N VAL A 194 -7.36 -21.14 -1.21
CA VAL A 194 -6.31 -21.52 -2.14
C VAL A 194 -5.83 -20.30 -2.88
N CYS A 195 -4.52 -20.03 -2.86
CA CYS A 195 -3.94 -18.94 -3.64
C CYS A 195 -3.80 -19.31 -5.13
N ALA A 196 -3.51 -18.32 -5.97
CA ALA A 196 -3.33 -18.52 -7.41
C ALA A 196 -2.24 -19.53 -7.78
N GLN A 197 -1.29 -19.80 -6.87
CA GLN A 197 -0.23 -20.81 -7.05
C GLN A 197 -0.63 -22.21 -6.52
N GLY A 198 -1.87 -22.39 -6.07
CA GLY A 198 -2.39 -23.66 -5.60
C GLY A 198 -2.06 -24.00 -4.12
N HIS A 199 -1.46 -23.10 -3.35
CA HIS A 199 -1.18 -23.34 -1.94
C HIS A 199 -2.42 -23.10 -1.08
N TYR A 200 -2.61 -23.93 -0.05
CA TYR A 200 -3.70 -23.82 0.91
C TYR A 200 -3.32 -22.91 2.09
N GLY A 201 -4.27 -22.09 2.52
CA GLY A 201 -4.16 -21.28 3.73
C GLY A 201 -3.24 -20.06 3.60
N CYS A 202 -2.84 -19.69 2.40
CA CYS A 202 -2.00 -18.52 2.18
C CYS A 202 -2.76 -17.20 2.36
N ALA A 203 -2.08 -16.16 2.86
CA ALA A 203 -2.62 -14.81 2.99
C ALA A 203 -3.20 -14.29 1.66
N SER A 204 -2.51 -14.47 0.55
CA SER A 204 -3.02 -14.07 -0.78
C SER A 204 -4.29 -14.79 -1.19
N GLY A 205 -4.46 -16.06 -0.82
CA GLY A 205 -5.70 -16.81 -1.08
C GLY A 205 -6.91 -16.32 -0.28
N SER A 206 -6.67 -15.51 0.76
CA SER A 206 -7.72 -15.06 1.69
C SER A 206 -7.94 -13.55 1.65
N LEU A 207 -6.93 -12.76 1.25
CA LEU A 207 -6.93 -11.32 1.46
C LEU A 207 -7.00 -10.49 0.17
N VAL A 208 -6.50 -11.01 -0.96
CA VAL A 208 -6.57 -10.23 -2.21
C VAL A 208 -8.03 -10.12 -2.70
N PRO A 209 -8.42 -8.99 -3.32
CA PRO A 209 -9.80 -8.77 -3.78
C PRO A 209 -10.37 -9.90 -4.62
N SER A 210 -9.61 -10.40 -5.58
CA SER A 210 -10.03 -11.50 -6.46
C SER A 210 -10.35 -12.79 -5.69
N ALA A 211 -9.58 -13.10 -4.64
CA ALA A 211 -9.81 -14.27 -3.81
C ALA A 211 -11.08 -14.13 -2.96
N VAL A 212 -11.28 -12.96 -2.33
CA VAL A 212 -12.48 -12.71 -1.49
C VAL A 212 -13.75 -12.73 -2.34
N ILE A 213 -13.73 -12.07 -3.51
CA ILE A 213 -14.84 -12.09 -4.47
C ILE A 213 -15.08 -13.51 -4.98
N GLY A 214 -14.00 -14.26 -5.29
CA GLY A 214 -14.08 -15.65 -5.72
C GLY A 214 -14.73 -16.56 -4.70
N GLN A 215 -14.43 -16.39 -3.42
CA GLN A 215 -15.06 -17.11 -2.31
C GLN A 215 -16.57 -16.83 -2.22
N ALA A 216 -16.97 -15.55 -2.33
CA ALA A 216 -18.37 -15.16 -2.33
C ALA A 216 -19.12 -15.78 -3.53
N ARG A 217 -18.53 -15.75 -4.72
CA ARG A 217 -19.09 -16.37 -5.94
C ARG A 217 -19.22 -17.88 -5.82
N ALA A 218 -18.20 -18.57 -5.29
CA ALA A 218 -18.19 -20.01 -5.12
C ALA A 218 -19.21 -20.50 -4.09
N ALA A 219 -19.50 -19.70 -3.06
CA ALA A 219 -20.50 -20.03 -2.03
C ALA A 219 -21.96 -19.87 -2.51
N ARG A 220 -22.18 -19.27 -3.68
CA ARG A 220 -23.50 -19.11 -4.29
C ARG A 220 -23.82 -20.28 -5.18
N MET A 221 -24.90 -20.99 -4.87
CA MET A 221 -25.39 -22.11 -5.67
C MET A 221 -26.22 -21.66 -6.89
N SER A 222 -26.50 -20.36 -7.04
CA SER A 222 -27.33 -19.84 -8.14
C SER A 222 -26.53 -19.74 -9.44
N ALA A 223 -27.16 -20.18 -10.52
CA ALA A 223 -26.56 -20.16 -11.88
C ALA A 223 -26.63 -18.76 -12.55
N ASP A 224 -27.34 -17.80 -11.94
CA ASP A 224 -27.55 -16.49 -12.56
C ASP A 224 -26.35 -15.57 -12.29
N ASP A 225 -25.59 -15.26 -13.36
CA ASP A 225 -24.34 -14.49 -13.29
C ASP A 225 -24.58 -13.00 -12.97
N THR A 226 -25.81 -12.52 -13.15
CA THR A 226 -26.18 -11.12 -12.91
C THR A 226 -26.23 -10.74 -11.44
N ASP A 227 -26.32 -11.72 -10.55
CA ASP A 227 -26.48 -11.56 -9.10
C ASP A 227 -25.18 -11.87 -8.31
N ARG A 228 -24.02 -11.77 -8.96
CA ARG A 228 -22.71 -12.05 -8.33
C ARG A 228 -21.91 -10.76 -8.12
N PRO A 229 -21.14 -10.63 -7.02
CA PRO A 229 -20.28 -9.46 -6.82
C PRO A 229 -19.22 -9.38 -7.92
N ARG A 230 -19.10 -8.22 -8.59
CA ARG A 230 -18.15 -7.98 -9.69
C ARG A 230 -16.82 -7.46 -9.17
N ASP A 231 -16.88 -6.63 -8.13
CA ASP A 231 -15.76 -5.95 -7.50
C ASP A 231 -15.96 -5.86 -5.97
N ILE A 232 -15.04 -5.22 -5.28
CA ILE A 232 -15.08 -5.04 -3.82
C ILE A 232 -16.27 -4.18 -3.39
N GLU A 233 -16.62 -3.16 -4.14
CA GLU A 233 -17.76 -2.28 -3.86
C GLU A 233 -19.09 -3.07 -3.95
N ASP A 234 -19.24 -3.89 -4.98
CA ASP A 234 -20.39 -4.79 -5.10
C ASP A 234 -20.44 -5.80 -3.93
N LEU A 235 -19.29 -6.39 -3.59
CA LEU A 235 -19.18 -7.34 -2.46
C LEU A 235 -19.65 -6.70 -1.15
N ILE A 236 -19.14 -5.49 -0.83
CA ILE A 236 -19.50 -4.76 0.39
C ILE A 236 -21.01 -4.44 0.39
N ARG A 237 -21.51 -3.87 -0.71
CA ARG A 237 -22.92 -3.50 -0.86
C ARG A 237 -23.86 -4.71 -0.68
N MET A 238 -23.52 -5.85 -1.28
CA MET A 238 -24.30 -7.07 -1.18
C MET A 238 -24.25 -7.66 0.23
N ALA A 239 -23.09 -7.66 0.87
CA ALA A 239 -22.92 -8.11 2.24
C ALA A 239 -23.76 -7.27 3.22
N GLN A 240 -23.77 -5.94 3.06
CA GLN A 240 -24.61 -5.00 3.83
C GLN A 240 -26.10 -5.19 3.52
N GLY A 241 -26.45 -5.55 2.29
CA GLY A 241 -27.80 -5.89 1.88
C GLY A 241 -28.31 -7.24 2.39
N GLY A 242 -27.51 -7.97 3.18
CA GLY A 242 -27.90 -9.24 3.82
C GLY A 242 -27.57 -10.49 3.01
N ASP A 243 -26.81 -10.38 1.90
CA ASP A 243 -26.37 -11.55 1.16
C ASP A 243 -25.41 -12.40 2.01
N LEU A 244 -25.80 -13.62 2.31
CA LEU A 244 -25.08 -14.49 3.24
C LEU A 244 -23.71 -14.92 2.69
N ALA A 245 -23.58 -15.15 1.39
CA ALA A 245 -22.31 -15.56 0.78
C ALA A 245 -21.29 -14.43 0.81
N CYS A 246 -21.72 -13.22 0.43
CA CYS A 246 -20.87 -12.03 0.49
C CYS A 246 -20.50 -11.68 1.94
N ARG A 247 -21.45 -11.75 2.87
CA ARG A 247 -21.20 -11.53 4.30
C ARG A 247 -20.19 -12.52 4.86
N LYS A 248 -20.31 -13.82 4.53
CA LYS A 248 -19.36 -14.86 4.95
C LYS A 248 -17.95 -14.59 4.39
N ALA A 249 -17.84 -14.16 3.14
CA ALA A 249 -16.55 -13.84 2.53
C ALA A 249 -15.89 -12.63 3.21
N VAL A 250 -16.66 -11.57 3.50
CA VAL A 250 -16.19 -10.39 4.23
C VAL A 250 -15.74 -10.74 5.65
N LEU A 251 -16.52 -11.53 6.40
CA LEU A 251 -16.13 -12.00 7.74
C LEU A 251 -14.86 -12.84 7.71
N GLY A 252 -14.73 -13.71 6.70
CA GLY A 252 -13.50 -14.48 6.47
C GLY A 252 -12.28 -13.58 6.20
N PHE A 253 -12.45 -12.55 5.38
CA PHE A 253 -11.43 -11.55 5.13
C PHE A 253 -11.01 -10.83 6.43
N VAL A 254 -11.97 -10.33 7.21
CA VAL A 254 -11.73 -9.58 8.45
C VAL A 254 -10.90 -10.43 9.43
N ARG A 255 -11.30 -11.68 9.66
CA ARG A 255 -10.58 -12.60 10.54
C ARG A 255 -9.17 -12.92 10.02
N ASN A 256 -9.06 -13.28 8.75
CA ASN A 256 -7.77 -13.62 8.15
C ASN A 256 -6.80 -12.43 8.15
N LEU A 257 -7.33 -11.21 7.97
CA LEU A 257 -6.54 -9.99 8.06
C LEU A 257 -6.02 -9.76 9.48
N ALA A 258 -6.88 -9.88 10.49
CA ALA A 258 -6.47 -9.75 11.89
C ALA A 258 -5.33 -10.72 12.23
N MET A 259 -5.46 -12.00 11.85
CA MET A 259 -4.42 -13.02 12.04
C MET A 259 -3.12 -12.69 11.28
N CYS A 260 -3.24 -12.18 10.05
CA CYS A 260 -2.07 -11.80 9.25
C CYS A 260 -1.29 -10.66 9.90
N LEU A 261 -1.98 -9.63 10.38
CA LEU A 261 -1.35 -8.46 10.98
C LEU A 261 -0.75 -8.78 12.36
N GLU A 262 -1.41 -9.61 13.13
CA GLU A 262 -0.89 -10.08 14.43
C GLU A 262 0.40 -10.88 14.22
N GLN A 263 0.40 -11.90 13.35
CA GLN A 263 1.61 -12.68 13.05
C GLN A 263 2.75 -11.81 12.51
N LEU A 264 2.45 -10.82 11.66
CA LEU A 264 3.45 -9.88 11.15
C LEU A 264 4.03 -9.03 12.28
N SER A 265 3.19 -8.47 13.14
CA SER A 265 3.63 -7.69 14.29
C SER A 265 4.55 -8.53 15.20
N GLU A 266 4.18 -9.77 15.44
CA GLU A 266 4.99 -10.67 16.26
C GLU A 266 6.34 -11.04 15.61
N MET A 267 6.34 -11.32 14.31
CA MET A 267 7.56 -11.67 13.57
C MET A 267 8.54 -10.50 13.43
N THR A 268 8.03 -9.29 13.24
CA THR A 268 8.86 -8.10 12.97
C THR A 268 9.18 -7.30 14.22
N LYS A 269 8.40 -7.51 15.30
CA LYS A 269 8.39 -6.70 16.53
C LYS A 269 8.07 -5.22 16.25
N ILE A 270 7.21 -5.00 15.26
CA ILE A 270 6.67 -3.69 14.91
C ILE A 270 5.15 -3.72 15.15
N ASP A 271 4.68 -2.82 15.99
CA ASP A 271 3.29 -2.73 16.42
C ASP A 271 2.49 -1.60 15.75
N HIS A 272 3.14 -0.74 14.95
CA HIS A 272 2.45 0.29 14.18
C HIS A 272 2.34 -0.11 12.71
N ILE A 273 1.13 -0.34 12.22
CA ILE A 273 0.86 -0.83 10.88
C ILE A 273 0.04 0.18 10.10
N VAL A 274 0.57 0.66 8.98
CA VAL A 274 -0.19 1.41 7.98
C VAL A 274 -0.77 0.42 6.99
N LEU A 275 -2.09 0.33 6.93
CA LEU A 275 -2.81 -0.58 6.06
C LEU A 275 -3.33 0.20 4.84
N ASP A 276 -2.92 -0.21 3.64
CA ASP A 276 -3.26 0.40 2.35
C ASP A 276 -3.70 -0.67 1.34
N GLY A 277 -4.31 -0.24 0.26
CA GLY A 277 -4.73 -1.10 -0.85
C GLY A 277 -6.24 -1.19 -1.03
N SER A 278 -6.66 -1.72 -2.19
CA SER A 278 -8.08 -1.75 -2.58
C SER A 278 -8.95 -2.62 -1.66
N ALA A 279 -8.41 -3.70 -1.10
CA ALA A 279 -9.13 -4.57 -0.18
C ALA A 279 -9.43 -3.91 1.18
N VAL A 280 -8.67 -2.88 1.56
CA VAL A 280 -8.89 -2.14 2.83
C VAL A 280 -10.25 -1.47 2.89
N ARG A 281 -10.87 -1.20 1.73
CA ARG A 281 -12.23 -0.67 1.65
C ARG A 281 -13.28 -1.57 2.32
N ILE A 282 -13.00 -2.88 2.44
CA ILE A 282 -13.84 -3.81 3.19
C ILE A 282 -13.98 -3.37 4.66
N LEU A 283 -12.94 -2.76 5.23
CA LEU A 283 -12.95 -2.25 6.60
C LEU A 283 -13.69 -0.91 6.74
N SER A 284 -14.71 -0.68 5.94
CA SER A 284 -15.59 0.49 6.07
C SER A 284 -16.74 0.21 7.05
N SER A 285 -17.16 1.26 7.78
CA SER A 285 -18.35 1.20 8.66
C SER A 285 -18.32 0.05 9.68
N GLU A 286 -19.31 -0.81 9.65
CA GLU A 286 -19.51 -1.91 10.61
C GLU A 286 -18.37 -2.95 10.61
N TRP A 287 -17.77 -3.21 9.46
CA TRP A 287 -16.67 -4.18 9.33
C TRP A 287 -15.38 -3.72 10.02
N ALA A 288 -15.25 -2.43 10.26
CA ALA A 288 -14.12 -1.89 11.03
C ALA A 288 -14.18 -2.31 12.50
N VAL A 289 -15.36 -2.26 13.10
CA VAL A 289 -15.54 -2.67 14.50
C VAL A 289 -15.28 -4.17 14.65
N LEU A 290 -15.83 -4.96 13.73
CA LEU A 290 -15.57 -6.41 13.73
C LEU A 290 -14.09 -6.75 13.54
N PHE A 291 -13.36 -5.97 12.76
CA PHE A 291 -11.91 -6.15 12.60
C PHE A 291 -11.16 -5.87 13.91
N GLU A 292 -11.53 -4.83 14.64
CA GLU A 292 -10.94 -4.51 15.95
C GLU A 292 -11.24 -5.62 16.98
N ASP A 293 -12.47 -6.16 16.99
CA ASP A 293 -12.85 -7.29 17.83
C ASP A 293 -12.08 -8.58 17.46
N GLU A 294 -11.92 -8.87 16.17
CA GLU A 294 -11.14 -10.03 15.72
C GLU A 294 -9.65 -9.87 16.06
N LEU A 295 -9.09 -8.67 15.89
CA LEU A 295 -7.70 -8.39 16.24
C LEU A 295 -7.45 -8.61 17.74
N PHE A 296 -8.40 -8.20 18.58
CA PHE A 296 -8.36 -8.49 20.01
C PHE A 296 -8.46 -10.00 20.31
N THR A 297 -9.25 -10.72 19.52
CA THR A 297 -9.50 -12.15 19.74
C THR A 297 -8.31 -13.02 19.34
N VAL A 298 -7.58 -12.64 18.27
CA VAL A 298 -6.42 -13.42 17.80
C VAL A 298 -5.16 -13.13 18.61
N GLY A 299 -5.07 -11.97 19.25
CA GLY A 299 -3.92 -11.60 20.08
C GLY A 299 -3.79 -12.47 21.32
N SER A 300 -2.56 -12.79 21.71
CA SER A 300 -2.28 -13.57 22.91
C SER A 300 -2.47 -12.73 24.18
N PRO A 301 -2.96 -13.32 25.29
CA PRO A 301 -3.13 -12.59 26.55
C PRO A 301 -1.79 -11.98 27.04
N GLY A 302 -1.75 -10.66 27.17
CA GLY A 302 -0.59 -9.89 27.65
C GLY A 302 0.35 -9.39 26.56
N GLU A 303 0.08 -9.68 25.30
CA GLU A 303 0.78 -9.09 24.17
C GLU A 303 0.22 -7.71 23.79
N VAL A 304 1.08 -6.88 23.19
CA VAL A 304 0.69 -5.58 22.65
C VAL A 304 0.07 -5.79 21.29
N LEU A 305 -1.22 -5.47 21.16
CA LEU A 305 -1.90 -5.56 19.87
C LEU A 305 -1.37 -4.49 18.91
N PRO A 306 -1.27 -4.80 17.61
CA PRO A 306 -0.83 -3.82 16.63
C PRO A 306 -1.83 -2.67 16.50
N VAL A 307 -1.30 -1.45 16.44
CA VAL A 307 -2.05 -0.24 16.14
C VAL A 307 -2.19 -0.10 14.63
N VAL A 308 -3.39 -0.32 14.12
CA VAL A 308 -3.65 -0.32 12.67
C VAL A 308 -4.17 1.03 12.21
N ILE A 309 -3.38 1.71 11.38
CA ILE A 309 -3.72 2.98 10.76
C ILE A 309 -4.22 2.70 9.33
N ARG A 310 -5.53 2.80 9.13
CA ARG A 310 -6.13 2.59 7.81
C ARG A 310 -5.99 3.85 6.96
N ARG A 311 -5.47 3.71 5.75
CA ARG A 311 -5.39 4.80 4.77
C ARG A 311 -6.41 4.59 3.66
N ALA A 312 -7.09 5.66 3.28
CA ALA A 312 -7.78 5.66 2.00
C ALA A 312 -6.74 5.48 0.88
N SER A 313 -6.98 4.54 -0.02
CA SER A 313 -6.09 4.36 -1.17
C SER A 313 -6.26 5.55 -2.10
N GLU A 314 -5.31 6.49 -2.03
CA GLU A 314 -5.23 7.66 -2.91
C GLU A 314 -4.04 7.45 -3.85
N ASP A 315 -4.30 7.46 -5.14
CA ASP A 315 -3.29 7.21 -6.17
C ASP A 315 -2.15 8.24 -6.15
N SER A 316 -2.47 9.49 -5.81
CA SER A 316 -1.49 10.58 -5.67
C SER A 316 -0.42 10.28 -4.63
N ARG A 317 -0.74 9.56 -3.56
CA ARG A 317 0.25 9.21 -2.52
C ARG A 317 1.38 8.34 -3.06
N TRP A 318 1.10 7.45 -4.00
CA TRP A 318 2.11 6.62 -4.65
C TRP A 318 3.08 7.46 -5.49
N ALA A 319 2.54 8.44 -6.22
CA ALA A 319 3.36 9.40 -6.97
C ALA A 319 4.12 10.35 -6.02
N CYS A 320 3.49 10.80 -4.93
CA CYS A 320 4.18 11.56 -3.88
C CYS A 320 5.35 10.78 -3.28
N GLY A 321 5.20 9.46 -3.10
CA GLY A 321 6.27 8.57 -2.65
C GLY A 321 7.47 8.59 -3.59
N ALA A 322 7.21 8.51 -4.89
CA ALA A 322 8.26 8.61 -5.90
C ALA A 322 8.97 9.98 -5.89
N ALA A 323 8.24 11.08 -5.66
CA ALA A 323 8.82 12.42 -5.51
C ALA A 323 9.60 12.55 -4.19
N ALA A 324 9.07 12.05 -3.09
CA ALA A 324 9.69 12.12 -1.76
C ALA A 324 11.07 11.45 -1.72
N TYR A 325 11.26 10.41 -2.49
CA TYR A 325 12.54 9.68 -2.62
C TYR A 325 13.70 10.56 -3.13
N LEU A 326 13.40 11.69 -3.76
CA LEU A 326 14.41 12.61 -4.33
C LEU A 326 14.86 13.71 -3.37
N PHE A 327 14.25 13.84 -2.20
CA PHE A 327 14.57 14.84 -1.17
C PHE A 327 15.49 14.29 -0.09
#